data_63cb066392682b035fdf4f637c78448e
#
_entry.id   63cb066392682b035fdf4f637c78448e
#
_cell.length_a   1.000
_cell.length_b   1.000
_cell.length_c   1.000
_cell.angle_alpha   90.00
_cell.angle_beta   90.00
_cell.angle_gamma   90.00
#
_symmetry.space_group_name_H-M   'P 1'
#
loop_
_entity.id
_entity.type
_entity.pdbx_description
1 polymer ?
#
loop_
_entity_poly.entity_id
_entity_poly.type
_entity_poly.pdbx_seq_one_letter_code
_entity_poly.pdbx_strand_id
1 'polypeptide(L)'
;MTARRTRIKFCGLTSAAEVALAVEAGADAIGVIVADSPRRVTLDEAAGIALAVPPFMAKLGVVVDPPADLAVRLRSFGFTLQFSGDEPARVCETLAHGSAYVKAFHVDGAAEDASFERIEAYTHATPMFDTRVDGKAGGTGIPFLWRIVESIAKRRAVIVSGGLTPGNVGACVRALRPYAVDVRSGIETSGRKDIDKMRAFVRAVRDADAET
;
A
#
# COMPACT_ATOMS: atom_id res chain seq x y z
N MET A 1 -18.66 0.18 19.32
CA MET A 1 -17.53 0.56 18.46
C MET A 1 -18.06 0.51 17.02
N THR A 2 -18.06 1.62 16.30
CA THR A 2 -18.45 1.60 14.88
C THR A 2 -17.45 0.72 14.10
N ALA A 3 -17.97 -0.24 13.34
CA ALA A 3 -17.16 -1.14 12.51
C ALA A 3 -16.24 -0.29 11.61
N ARG A 4 -14.94 -0.47 11.78
CA ARG A 4 -13.94 0.30 11.02
C ARG A 4 -13.76 -0.32 9.65
N ARG A 5 -14.26 0.35 8.61
CA ARG A 5 -14.13 -0.10 7.22
C ARG A 5 -12.66 -0.20 6.80
N THR A 6 -12.28 -1.30 6.14
CA THR A 6 -10.96 -1.46 5.51
C THR A 6 -10.82 -0.53 4.30
N ARG A 7 -9.74 0.24 4.23
CA ARG A 7 -9.42 1.11 3.09
C ARG A 7 -8.71 0.33 1.99
N ILE A 8 -8.88 0.78 0.76
CA ILE A 8 -8.35 0.10 -0.43
C ILE A 8 -7.43 1.03 -1.18
N LYS A 9 -6.17 0.63 -1.35
CA LYS A 9 -5.20 1.33 -2.19
C LYS A 9 -4.90 0.50 -3.43
N PHE A 10 -4.99 1.13 -4.60
CA PHE A 10 -4.51 0.59 -5.86
C PHE A 10 -3.15 1.19 -6.21
N CYS A 11 -2.14 0.36 -6.36
CA CYS A 11 -0.74 0.78 -6.51
C CYS A 11 -0.23 0.61 -7.95
N GLY A 12 0.74 1.45 -8.34
CA GLY A 12 1.39 1.39 -9.63
C GLY A 12 0.50 1.85 -10.78
N LEU A 13 -0.28 2.90 -10.57
CA LEU A 13 -1.00 3.59 -11.63
C LEU A 13 -0.03 4.45 -12.44
N THR A 14 -0.21 4.46 -13.76
CA THR A 14 0.69 5.11 -14.72
C THR A 14 0.03 6.21 -15.54
N SER A 15 -1.27 6.44 -15.37
CA SER A 15 -2.01 7.45 -16.15
C SER A 15 -3.26 7.96 -15.45
N ALA A 16 -3.75 9.12 -15.89
CA ALA A 16 -5.04 9.68 -15.47
C ALA A 16 -6.22 8.75 -15.79
N ALA A 17 -6.13 7.99 -16.87
CA ALA A 17 -7.16 7.01 -17.23
C ALA A 17 -7.24 5.89 -16.18
N GLU A 18 -6.10 5.39 -15.68
CA GLU A 18 -6.08 4.40 -14.60
C GLU A 18 -6.58 4.98 -13.27
N VAL A 19 -6.38 6.29 -13.01
CA VAL A 19 -7.00 6.97 -11.87
C VAL A 19 -8.51 6.95 -11.99
N ALA A 20 -9.06 7.25 -13.17
CA ALA A 20 -10.51 7.19 -13.39
C ALA A 20 -11.09 5.79 -13.12
N LEU A 21 -10.40 4.72 -13.54
CA LEU A 21 -10.79 3.34 -13.22
C LEU A 21 -10.75 3.08 -11.70
N ALA A 22 -9.73 3.60 -10.99
CA ALA A 22 -9.61 3.43 -9.55
C ALA A 22 -10.75 4.14 -8.79
N VAL A 23 -11.11 5.36 -9.22
CA VAL A 23 -12.25 6.12 -8.69
C VAL A 23 -13.55 5.36 -8.92
N GLU A 24 -13.79 4.91 -10.15
CA GLU A 24 -14.99 4.16 -10.53
C GLU A 24 -15.14 2.85 -9.75
N ALA A 25 -14.02 2.15 -9.54
CA ALA A 25 -14.02 0.91 -8.76
C ALA A 25 -14.24 1.14 -7.26
N GLY A 26 -14.06 2.36 -6.75
CA GLY A 26 -14.27 2.70 -5.34
C GLY A 26 -13.04 2.54 -4.45
N ALA A 27 -11.84 2.82 -4.98
CA ALA A 27 -10.62 2.90 -4.20
C ALA A 27 -10.62 4.12 -3.27
N ASP A 28 -9.91 4.02 -2.14
CA ASP A 28 -9.70 5.12 -1.18
C ASP A 28 -8.37 5.85 -1.43
N ALA A 29 -7.44 5.16 -2.09
CA ALA A 29 -6.12 5.69 -2.37
C ALA A 29 -5.54 5.12 -3.66
N ILE A 30 -4.64 5.89 -4.29
CA ILE A 30 -3.82 5.44 -5.41
C ILE A 30 -2.34 5.55 -5.05
N GLY A 31 -1.51 4.76 -5.73
CA GLY A 31 -0.05 4.85 -5.65
C GLY A 31 0.58 4.98 -7.03
N VAL A 32 1.51 5.92 -7.17
CA VAL A 32 2.43 6.02 -8.31
C VAL A 32 3.81 5.58 -7.89
N ILE A 33 4.56 4.93 -8.76
CA ILE A 33 5.91 4.43 -8.46
C ILE A 33 6.92 5.28 -9.22
N VAL A 34 7.78 5.99 -8.49
CA VAL A 34 8.89 6.76 -9.08
C VAL A 34 10.25 6.09 -8.86
N ALA A 35 10.28 5.00 -8.09
CA ALA A 35 11.42 4.10 -7.95
C ALA A 35 11.57 3.18 -9.17
N ASP A 36 12.68 2.45 -9.24
CA ASP A 36 12.90 1.45 -10.31
C ASP A 36 11.82 0.37 -10.28
N SER A 37 11.08 0.28 -11.38
CA SER A 37 9.92 -0.61 -11.51
C SER A 37 9.45 -0.67 -12.96
N PRO A 38 8.89 -1.80 -13.42
CA PRO A 38 8.18 -1.86 -14.71
C PRO A 38 7.00 -0.88 -14.84
N ARG A 39 6.56 -0.29 -13.72
CA ARG A 39 5.46 0.71 -13.66
C ARG A 39 5.94 2.07 -13.17
N ARG A 40 7.24 2.32 -13.37
CA ARG A 40 7.81 3.60 -13.02
C ARG A 40 7.20 4.71 -13.88
N VAL A 41 6.86 5.82 -13.22
CA VAL A 41 6.49 7.07 -13.88
C VAL A 41 7.57 8.14 -13.64
N THR A 42 7.68 9.07 -14.56
CA THR A 42 8.48 10.29 -14.38
C THR A 42 7.80 11.25 -13.41
N LEU A 43 8.52 12.26 -12.95
CA LEU A 43 7.93 13.32 -12.10
C LEU A 43 6.83 14.11 -12.81
N ASP A 44 6.97 14.35 -14.12
CA ASP A 44 5.96 15.08 -14.88
C ASP A 44 4.69 14.25 -15.08
N GLU A 45 4.83 12.94 -15.32
CA GLU A 45 3.69 12.02 -15.32
C GLU A 45 3.03 11.93 -13.95
N ALA A 46 3.82 11.85 -12.86
CA ALA A 46 3.28 11.87 -11.51
C ALA A 46 2.49 13.14 -11.21
N ALA A 47 2.99 14.32 -11.65
CA ALA A 47 2.28 15.58 -11.52
C ALA A 47 0.94 15.57 -12.28
N GLY A 48 0.93 15.07 -13.52
CA GLY A 48 -0.28 14.90 -14.32
C GLY A 48 -1.29 13.94 -13.67
N ILE A 49 -0.81 12.82 -13.12
CA ILE A 49 -1.64 11.87 -12.37
C ILE A 49 -2.22 12.54 -11.12
N ALA A 50 -1.41 13.33 -10.39
CA ALA A 50 -1.86 14.01 -9.17
C ALA A 50 -3.03 14.96 -9.39
N LEU A 51 -3.09 15.61 -10.56
CA LEU A 51 -4.18 16.50 -10.95
C LEU A 51 -5.50 15.75 -11.26
N ALA A 52 -5.41 14.48 -11.66
CA ALA A 52 -6.57 13.65 -11.96
C ALA A 52 -7.20 13.02 -10.71
N VAL A 53 -6.51 13.06 -9.56
CA VAL A 53 -7.00 12.47 -8.30
C VAL A 53 -8.01 13.38 -7.64
N PRO A 54 -9.26 12.91 -7.38
CA PRO A 54 -10.28 13.74 -6.73
C PRO A 54 -9.90 14.07 -5.27
N PRO A 55 -10.46 15.17 -4.70
CA PRO A 55 -10.05 15.72 -3.40
C PRO A 55 -10.12 14.74 -2.21
N PHE A 56 -11.06 13.79 -2.24
CA PHE A 56 -11.24 12.84 -1.13
C PHE A 56 -10.54 11.49 -1.33
N MET A 57 -9.66 11.40 -2.31
CA MET A 57 -8.84 10.21 -2.55
C MET A 57 -7.37 10.51 -2.19
N ALA A 58 -6.79 9.66 -1.36
CA ALA A 58 -5.37 9.79 -1.02
C ALA A 58 -4.48 9.39 -2.21
N LYS A 59 -3.33 10.07 -2.35
CA LYS A 59 -2.33 9.76 -3.37
C LYS A 59 -0.97 9.55 -2.73
N LEU A 60 -0.33 8.42 -3.05
CA LEU A 60 0.96 8.01 -2.50
C LEU A 60 2.02 7.94 -3.59
N GLY A 61 3.18 8.55 -3.31
CA GLY A 61 4.39 8.44 -4.14
C GLY A 61 5.30 7.37 -3.56
N VAL A 62 5.45 6.25 -4.28
CA VAL A 62 6.29 5.12 -3.86
C VAL A 62 7.73 5.39 -4.27
N VAL A 63 8.60 5.39 -3.28
CA VAL A 63 10.03 5.68 -3.41
C VAL A 63 10.89 4.58 -2.78
N VAL A 64 12.12 4.46 -3.26
CA VAL A 64 13.20 3.63 -2.70
C VAL A 64 14.43 4.51 -2.62
N ASP A 65 14.96 4.72 -1.41
CA ASP A 65 16.15 5.52 -1.12
C ASP A 65 16.18 6.86 -1.91
N PRO A 66 15.12 7.67 -1.86
CA PRO A 66 14.99 8.83 -2.72
C PRO A 66 15.94 9.95 -2.31
N PRO A 67 16.49 10.71 -3.28
CA PRO A 67 17.14 11.98 -2.97
C PRO A 67 16.11 13.00 -2.45
N ALA A 68 16.58 13.97 -1.68
CA ALA A 68 15.72 14.92 -0.95
C ALA A 68 14.84 15.77 -1.90
N ASP A 69 15.37 16.19 -3.03
CA ASP A 69 14.66 16.98 -4.04
C ASP A 69 13.47 16.22 -4.64
N LEU A 70 13.61 14.91 -4.89
CA LEU A 70 12.51 14.06 -5.34
C LEU A 70 11.38 14.01 -4.29
N ALA A 71 11.72 13.81 -3.02
CA ALA A 71 10.75 13.78 -1.93
C ALA A 71 10.01 15.13 -1.80
N VAL A 72 10.74 16.26 -1.89
CA VAL A 72 10.16 17.61 -1.88
C VAL A 72 9.18 17.80 -3.04
N ARG A 73 9.57 17.43 -4.26
CA ARG A 73 8.71 17.58 -5.44
C ARG A 73 7.45 16.73 -5.35
N LEU A 74 7.55 15.46 -4.93
CA LEU A 74 6.37 14.63 -4.74
C LEU A 74 5.40 15.22 -3.72
N ARG A 75 5.91 15.72 -2.58
CA ARG A 75 5.07 16.38 -1.57
C ARG A 75 4.43 17.66 -2.11
N SER A 76 5.12 18.43 -2.93
CA SER A 76 4.55 19.65 -3.55
C SER A 76 3.39 19.34 -4.51
N PHE A 77 3.34 18.14 -5.09
CA PHE A 77 2.17 17.64 -5.85
C PHE A 77 1.08 17.05 -4.95
N GLY A 78 1.27 17.08 -3.63
CA GLY A 78 0.32 16.57 -2.64
C GLY A 78 0.38 15.05 -2.44
N PHE A 79 1.48 14.38 -2.81
CA PHE A 79 1.66 12.97 -2.49
C PHE A 79 2.11 12.78 -1.05
N THR A 80 1.51 11.81 -0.36
CA THR A 80 2.09 11.19 0.82
C THR A 80 3.22 10.27 0.38
N LEU A 81 4.38 10.32 1.04
CA LEU A 81 5.50 9.45 0.70
C LEU A 81 5.25 8.02 1.22
N GLN A 82 5.55 7.03 0.38
CA GLN A 82 5.64 5.63 0.75
C GLN A 82 7.07 5.17 0.51
N PHE A 83 7.80 4.94 1.59
CA PHE A 83 9.16 4.43 1.57
C PHE A 83 9.15 2.91 1.48
N SER A 84 9.72 2.36 0.42
CA SER A 84 9.71 0.93 0.12
C SER A 84 11.11 0.30 0.01
N GLY A 85 12.15 1.04 0.34
CA GLY A 85 13.53 0.57 0.48
C GLY A 85 13.91 0.29 1.93
N ASP A 86 15.21 0.41 2.24
CA ASP A 86 15.76 0.20 3.58
C ASP A 86 16.04 1.53 4.32
N GLU A 87 15.32 2.59 3.94
CA GLU A 87 15.50 3.92 4.51
C GLU A 87 15.37 3.89 6.05
N PRO A 88 16.39 4.38 6.80
CA PRO A 88 16.29 4.49 8.27
C PRO A 88 15.19 5.44 8.70
N ALA A 89 14.62 5.25 9.89
CA ALA A 89 13.52 6.05 10.42
C ALA A 89 13.83 7.55 10.37
N ARG A 90 15.03 7.97 10.77
CA ARG A 90 15.45 9.38 10.73
C ARG A 90 15.42 9.99 9.31
N VAL A 91 15.72 9.17 8.28
CA VAL A 91 15.67 9.62 6.88
C VAL A 91 14.23 9.81 6.46
N CYS A 92 13.36 8.82 6.74
CA CYS A 92 11.94 8.91 6.46
C CYS A 92 11.31 10.13 7.14
N GLU A 93 11.57 10.36 8.43
CA GLU A 93 11.07 11.51 9.19
C GLU A 93 11.55 12.84 8.58
N THR A 94 12.82 12.93 8.21
CA THR A 94 13.38 14.15 7.58
C THR A 94 12.72 14.43 6.24
N LEU A 95 12.60 13.40 5.38
CA LEU A 95 12.02 13.54 4.03
C LEU A 95 10.51 13.76 4.06
N ALA A 96 9.80 13.17 5.03
CA ALA A 96 8.37 13.40 5.24
C ALA A 96 8.08 14.79 5.81
N HIS A 97 9.09 15.46 6.42
CA HIS A 97 9.00 16.84 6.92
C HIS A 97 7.81 17.04 7.87
N GLY A 98 7.68 16.18 8.88
CA GLY A 98 6.62 16.24 9.88
C GLY A 98 5.24 15.76 9.40
N SER A 99 5.12 15.29 8.17
CA SER A 99 3.89 14.70 7.66
C SER A 99 3.84 13.19 7.91
N ALA A 100 2.63 12.64 8.04
CA ALA A 100 2.44 11.19 8.04
C ALA A 100 2.95 10.57 6.73
N TYR A 101 3.51 9.37 6.82
CA TYR A 101 4.02 8.61 5.68
C TYR A 101 3.76 7.12 5.84
N VAL A 102 3.98 6.36 4.78
CA VAL A 102 3.90 4.89 4.81
C VAL A 102 5.33 4.33 4.74
N LYS A 103 5.64 3.36 5.60
CA LYS A 103 6.89 2.59 5.54
C LYS A 103 6.58 1.13 5.24
N ALA A 104 7.09 0.62 4.12
CA ALA A 104 6.99 -0.78 3.79
C ALA A 104 8.05 -1.59 4.52
N PHE A 105 7.63 -2.71 5.09
CA PHE A 105 8.47 -3.74 5.69
C PHE A 105 8.27 -5.02 4.89
N HIS A 106 9.34 -5.51 4.30
CA HIS A 106 9.35 -6.79 3.62
C HIS A 106 9.45 -7.90 4.67
N VAL A 107 8.48 -8.77 4.69
CA VAL A 107 8.43 -9.89 5.64
C VAL A 107 8.59 -11.17 4.82
N ASP A 108 9.79 -11.73 4.83
CA ASP A 108 10.04 -13.07 4.34
C ASP A 108 9.80 -14.11 5.45
N GLY A 109 9.63 -15.36 5.08
CA GLY A 109 9.26 -16.44 6.03
C GLY A 109 10.30 -16.73 7.12
N ALA A 110 11.45 -16.04 7.12
CA ALA A 110 12.51 -16.12 8.13
C ALA A 110 12.42 -15.00 9.19
N ALA A 111 11.31 -14.27 9.24
CA ALA A 111 11.11 -12.96 9.85
C ALA A 111 11.33 -12.86 11.36
N GLU A 112 12.57 -12.97 11.80
CA GLU A 112 13.02 -12.29 13.02
C GLU A 112 13.16 -10.78 12.81
N ASP A 113 13.16 -10.29 11.56
CA ASP A 113 13.44 -8.89 11.19
C ASP A 113 12.25 -7.92 11.29
N ALA A 114 11.02 -8.41 11.41
CA ALA A 114 9.88 -7.57 11.76
C ALA A 114 9.75 -7.44 13.29
N SER A 115 10.87 -7.20 14.00
CA SER A 115 10.79 -6.93 15.41
C SER A 115 9.91 -5.71 15.65
N PHE A 116 9.01 -5.80 16.60
CA PHE A 116 8.14 -4.71 17.01
C PHE A 116 8.93 -3.42 17.28
N GLU A 117 10.12 -3.54 17.87
CA GLU A 117 11.04 -2.44 18.16
C GLU A 117 11.50 -1.70 16.89
N ARG A 118 11.79 -2.43 15.81
CA ARG A 118 12.16 -1.80 14.52
C ARG A 118 11.01 -0.96 13.95
N ILE A 119 9.78 -1.43 14.08
CA ILE A 119 8.59 -0.71 13.57
C ILE A 119 8.27 0.51 14.43
N GLU A 120 8.46 0.42 15.75
CA GLU A 120 8.25 1.51 16.69
C GLU A 120 9.20 2.70 16.47
N ALA A 121 10.38 2.48 15.88
CA ALA A 121 11.29 3.56 15.52
C ALA A 121 10.72 4.54 14.49
N TYR A 122 9.71 4.12 13.70
CA TYR A 122 9.05 4.95 12.69
C TYR A 122 7.76 5.55 13.26
N THR A 123 7.90 6.59 14.07
CA THR A 123 6.82 7.13 14.92
C THR A 123 5.63 7.70 14.13
N HIS A 124 5.88 8.35 12.99
CA HIS A 124 4.83 8.93 12.14
C HIS A 124 4.43 8.04 10.96
N ALA A 125 5.02 6.85 10.86
CA ALA A 125 4.70 5.92 9.78
C ALA A 125 3.38 5.16 10.03
N THR A 126 2.63 4.92 8.96
CA THR A 126 1.73 3.78 8.91
C THR A 126 2.51 2.60 8.33
N PRO A 127 2.78 1.53 9.10
CA PRO A 127 3.52 0.39 8.60
C PRO A 127 2.71 -0.36 7.54
N MET A 128 3.37 -0.72 6.44
CA MET A 128 2.87 -1.59 5.40
C MET A 128 3.67 -2.88 5.40
N PHE A 129 2.99 -4.02 5.44
CA PHE A 129 3.62 -5.33 5.38
C PHE A 129 3.44 -5.92 3.99
N ASP A 130 4.55 -6.08 3.25
CA ASP A 130 4.57 -6.82 1.98
C ASP A 130 4.86 -8.29 2.28
N THR A 131 3.82 -9.11 2.16
CA THR A 131 3.83 -10.53 2.52
C THR A 131 4.22 -11.44 1.33
N ARG A 132 4.90 -10.92 0.30
CA ARG A 132 5.36 -11.74 -0.82
C ARG A 132 6.48 -12.68 -0.34
N VAL A 133 6.22 -13.97 -0.45
CA VAL A 133 7.24 -15.01 -0.46
C VAL A 133 7.62 -15.25 -1.93
N ASP A 134 8.88 -15.09 -2.29
CA ASP A 134 9.36 -15.31 -3.65
C ASP A 134 8.91 -16.67 -4.19
N GLY A 135 8.19 -16.64 -5.33
CA GLY A 135 7.86 -17.80 -6.15
C GLY A 135 6.64 -18.64 -5.74
N LYS A 136 5.89 -18.31 -4.69
CA LYS A 136 4.67 -19.05 -4.33
C LYS A 136 3.51 -18.11 -4.03
N ALA A 137 2.52 -18.09 -4.89
CA ALA A 137 1.20 -17.57 -4.58
C ALA A 137 0.62 -18.38 -3.40
N GLY A 138 0.47 -17.73 -2.27
CA GLY A 138 -0.31 -18.10 -1.10
C GLY A 138 -0.43 -19.60 -0.76
N GLY A 139 0.30 -20.07 0.23
CA GLY A 139 -0.02 -21.41 0.74
C GLY A 139 0.71 -21.89 2.00
N THR A 140 1.97 -21.54 2.24
CA THR A 140 2.74 -22.24 3.29
C THR A 140 3.42 -21.34 4.34
N GLY A 141 3.38 -20.03 4.23
CA GLY A 141 3.96 -19.09 5.22
C GLY A 141 2.95 -18.13 5.84
N ILE A 142 1.73 -18.10 5.36
CA ILE A 142 0.67 -17.18 5.72
C ILE A 142 0.34 -17.16 7.23
N PRO A 143 0.20 -18.28 7.95
CA PRO A 143 -0.21 -18.24 9.36
C PRO A 143 0.80 -17.57 10.30
N PHE A 144 2.10 -17.65 10.02
CA PHE A 144 3.14 -17.05 10.87
C PHE A 144 3.20 -15.52 10.62
N LEU A 145 3.23 -15.12 9.37
CA LEU A 145 3.22 -13.70 8.98
C LEU A 145 1.96 -12.98 9.48
N TRP A 146 0.82 -13.63 9.39
CA TRP A 146 -0.44 -13.06 9.89
C TRP A 146 -0.45 -12.87 11.39
N ARG A 147 0.20 -13.73 12.18
CA ARG A 147 0.30 -13.55 13.65
C ARG A 147 1.11 -12.31 14.02
N ILE A 148 2.20 -12.04 13.32
CA ILE A 148 3.02 -10.84 13.56
C ILE A 148 2.21 -9.59 13.20
N VAL A 149 1.62 -9.56 12.01
CA VAL A 149 0.78 -8.45 11.54
C VAL A 149 -0.42 -8.25 12.47
N GLU A 150 -1.07 -9.33 12.93
CA GLU A 150 -2.18 -9.30 13.87
C GLU A 150 -1.80 -8.63 15.20
N SER A 151 -0.64 -8.98 15.76
CA SER A 151 -0.17 -8.39 17.02
C SER A 151 0.03 -6.87 16.91
N ILE A 152 0.50 -6.40 15.76
CA ILE A 152 0.72 -4.97 15.49
C ILE A 152 -0.61 -4.28 15.16
N ALA A 153 -1.49 -4.93 14.39
CA ALA A 153 -2.80 -4.40 14.00
C ALA A 153 -3.72 -4.10 15.21
N LYS A 154 -3.54 -4.82 16.31
CA LYS A 154 -4.24 -4.55 17.58
C LYS A 154 -3.82 -3.26 18.26
N ARG A 155 -2.64 -2.72 17.93
CA ARG A 155 -2.03 -1.57 18.61
C ARG A 155 -1.99 -0.31 17.74
N ARG A 156 -1.84 -0.46 16.42
CA ARG A 156 -1.76 0.66 15.47
C ARG A 156 -2.34 0.30 14.10
N ALA A 157 -2.64 1.33 13.31
CA ALA A 157 -3.07 1.14 11.93
C ALA A 157 -1.98 0.43 11.12
N VAL A 158 -2.36 -0.61 10.37
CA VAL A 158 -1.45 -1.36 9.48
C VAL A 158 -2.04 -1.45 8.08
N ILE A 159 -1.16 -1.48 7.08
CA ILE A 159 -1.51 -1.75 5.69
C ILE A 159 -0.97 -3.14 5.35
N VAL A 160 -1.78 -3.98 4.72
CA VAL A 160 -1.35 -5.29 4.23
C VAL A 160 -1.23 -5.25 2.72
N SER A 161 -0.09 -5.71 2.22
CA SER A 161 0.25 -5.80 0.80
C SER A 161 0.87 -7.16 0.49
N GLY A 162 1.20 -7.41 -0.79
CA GLY A 162 1.89 -8.61 -1.24
C GLY A 162 0.95 -9.74 -1.67
N GLY A 163 0.92 -10.03 -2.96
CA GLY A 163 0.18 -11.14 -3.54
C GLY A 163 -1.35 -11.11 -3.36
N LEU A 164 -1.91 -9.98 -2.92
CA LEU A 164 -3.36 -9.82 -2.78
C LEU A 164 -4.06 -9.84 -4.15
N THR A 165 -5.19 -10.52 -4.19
CA THR A 165 -6.06 -10.68 -5.36
C THR A 165 -7.52 -10.61 -4.91
N PRO A 166 -8.49 -10.47 -5.82
CA PRO A 166 -9.91 -10.59 -5.48
C PRO A 166 -10.26 -11.90 -4.77
N GLY A 167 -9.52 -12.99 -5.08
CA GLY A 167 -9.78 -14.32 -4.52
C GLY A 167 -9.28 -14.54 -3.09
N ASN A 168 -8.33 -13.73 -2.60
CA ASN A 168 -7.72 -13.95 -1.28
C ASN A 168 -7.86 -12.77 -0.31
N VAL A 169 -8.16 -11.55 -0.80
CA VAL A 169 -8.22 -10.36 0.04
C VAL A 169 -9.29 -10.43 1.12
N GLY A 170 -10.45 -11.06 0.85
CA GLY A 170 -11.50 -11.24 1.86
C GLY A 170 -11.03 -12.05 3.06
N ALA A 171 -10.26 -13.12 2.84
CA ALA A 171 -9.66 -13.90 3.93
C ALA A 171 -8.67 -13.07 4.76
N CYS A 172 -7.85 -12.23 4.10
CA CYS A 172 -6.94 -11.30 4.76
C CYS A 172 -7.70 -10.30 5.66
N VAL A 173 -8.77 -9.69 5.14
CA VAL A 173 -9.58 -8.71 5.89
C VAL A 173 -10.23 -9.35 7.12
N ARG A 174 -10.85 -10.51 6.96
CA ARG A 174 -11.46 -11.25 8.09
C ARG A 174 -10.47 -11.61 9.18
N ALA A 175 -9.28 -12.07 8.79
CA ALA A 175 -8.27 -12.52 9.75
C ALA A 175 -7.58 -11.38 10.48
N LEU A 176 -7.23 -10.28 9.78
CA LEU A 176 -6.35 -9.25 10.30
C LEU A 176 -7.04 -7.94 10.63
N ARG A 177 -8.23 -7.68 10.07
CA ARG A 177 -8.94 -6.39 10.19
C ARG A 177 -8.00 -5.19 9.98
N PRO A 178 -7.25 -5.15 8.88
CA PRO A 178 -6.23 -4.14 8.69
C PRO A 178 -6.85 -2.75 8.51
N TYR A 179 -6.07 -1.70 8.74
CA TYR A 179 -6.49 -0.34 8.41
C TYR A 179 -6.73 -0.18 6.91
N ALA A 180 -5.84 -0.78 6.10
CA ALA A 180 -5.96 -0.77 4.65
C ALA A 180 -5.34 -2.03 4.03
N VAL A 181 -5.75 -2.32 2.80
CA VAL A 181 -5.11 -3.28 1.90
C VAL A 181 -4.56 -2.57 0.67
N ASP A 182 -3.39 -3.00 0.20
CA ASP A 182 -2.72 -2.47 -0.98
C ASP A 182 -2.54 -3.55 -2.03
N VAL A 183 -2.92 -3.27 -3.26
CA VAL A 183 -2.81 -4.23 -4.36
C VAL A 183 -2.24 -3.59 -5.62
N ARG A 184 -1.38 -4.34 -6.31
CA ARG A 184 -0.78 -3.93 -7.58
C ARG A 184 -1.12 -4.92 -8.70
N SER A 185 -0.42 -6.05 -8.77
CA SER A 185 -0.56 -7.03 -9.85
C SER A 185 -1.86 -7.83 -9.81
N GLY A 186 -2.45 -8.01 -8.61
CA GLY A 186 -3.69 -8.77 -8.46
C GLY A 186 -4.93 -8.15 -9.12
N ILE A 187 -4.82 -6.89 -9.56
CA ILE A 187 -5.86 -6.17 -10.30
C ILE A 187 -5.43 -5.83 -11.72
N GLU A 188 -4.53 -6.63 -12.29
CA GLU A 188 -4.00 -6.42 -13.64
C GLU A 188 -4.28 -7.61 -14.55
N THR A 189 -4.44 -7.33 -15.84
CA THR A 189 -4.43 -8.30 -16.94
C THR A 189 -3.37 -7.85 -17.94
N SER A 190 -2.43 -8.73 -18.27
CA SER A 190 -1.30 -8.42 -19.18
C SER A 190 -0.55 -7.14 -18.80
N GLY A 191 -0.35 -6.90 -17.48
CA GLY A 191 0.41 -5.75 -16.97
C GLY A 191 -0.35 -4.41 -16.96
N ARG A 192 -1.64 -4.38 -17.31
CA ARG A 192 -2.51 -3.19 -17.28
C ARG A 192 -3.59 -3.34 -16.24
N LYS A 193 -4.03 -2.24 -15.65
CA LYS A 193 -5.15 -2.22 -14.71
C LYS A 193 -6.43 -2.71 -15.37
N ASP A 194 -7.10 -3.62 -14.71
CA ASP A 194 -8.31 -4.29 -15.18
C ASP A 194 -9.49 -3.89 -14.30
N ILE A 195 -10.46 -3.18 -14.85
CA ILE A 195 -11.59 -2.63 -14.10
C ILE A 195 -12.44 -3.71 -13.42
N ASP A 196 -12.61 -4.86 -14.07
CA ASP A 196 -13.43 -5.94 -13.51
C ASP A 196 -12.74 -6.58 -12.31
N LYS A 197 -11.40 -6.74 -12.36
CA LYS A 197 -10.59 -7.19 -11.22
C LYS A 197 -10.57 -6.16 -10.10
N MET A 198 -10.47 -4.86 -10.43
CA MET A 198 -10.55 -3.77 -9.44
C MET A 198 -11.89 -3.79 -8.71
N ARG A 199 -13.00 -3.85 -9.44
CA ARG A 199 -14.36 -3.97 -8.87
C ARG A 199 -14.54 -5.25 -8.04
N ALA A 200 -14.02 -6.39 -8.53
CA ALA A 200 -14.06 -7.65 -7.79
C ALA A 200 -13.26 -7.59 -6.49
N PHE A 201 -12.10 -6.92 -6.51
CA PHE A 201 -11.28 -6.70 -5.31
C PHE A 201 -12.03 -5.85 -4.27
N VAL A 202 -12.63 -4.73 -4.72
CA VAL A 202 -13.42 -3.86 -3.83
C VAL A 202 -14.59 -4.63 -3.22
N ARG A 203 -15.35 -5.38 -4.02
CA ARG A 203 -16.45 -6.22 -3.52
C ARG A 203 -15.97 -7.18 -2.44
N ALA A 204 -14.90 -7.94 -2.71
CA ALA A 204 -14.38 -8.93 -1.75
C ALA A 204 -13.94 -8.30 -0.41
N VAL A 205 -13.40 -7.07 -0.43
CA VAL A 205 -13.09 -6.31 0.79
C VAL A 205 -14.36 -5.90 1.53
N ARG A 206 -15.35 -5.34 0.80
CA ARG A 206 -16.61 -4.86 1.42
C ARG A 206 -17.43 -5.99 2.01
N ASP A 207 -17.51 -7.13 1.29
CA ASP A 207 -18.20 -8.31 1.79
C ASP A 207 -17.55 -8.82 3.09
N ALA A 208 -16.21 -8.88 3.14
CA ALA A 208 -15.48 -9.28 4.35
C ALA A 208 -15.64 -8.29 5.51
N ASP A 209 -15.68 -6.96 5.26
CA ASP A 209 -15.95 -5.94 6.27
C ASP A 209 -17.38 -6.07 6.87
N ALA A 210 -18.35 -6.47 6.05
CA ALA A 210 -19.74 -6.63 6.49
C ALA A 210 -19.98 -7.86 7.39
N GLU A 211 -19.08 -8.87 7.29
CA GLU A 211 -19.14 -10.10 8.11
C GLU A 211 -18.45 -9.94 9.48
N THR A 212 -17.78 -8.81 9.73
CA THR A 212 -16.94 -8.57 10.93
C THR A 212 -17.43 -7.39 11.76
#